data_87fe9c67b66dc3444fa9042f2dd347ac
#
_entry.id   87fe9c67b66dc3444fa9042f2dd347ac
#
_cell.length_a   1.000
_cell.length_b   1.000
_cell.length_c   1.000
_cell.angle_alpha   90.00
_cell.angle_beta   90.00
_cell.angle_gamma   90.00
#
_symmetry.space_group_name_H-M   'P 1'
#
loop_
_entity.id
_entity.type
_entity.pdbx_description
1 polymer ?
#
loop_
_entity_poly.entity_id
_entity_poly.type
_entity_poly.pdbx_seq_one_letter_code
_entity_poly.pdbx_strand_id
1 'polypeptide(L)'
;MALKPRTGNQYVISSGEWSAVVTELGASLRELKWRGEDLIVPFDPNKVIPCCNGWVLAPYPNRVTNGQYSFDGEDYQMPIDEFDRQSSLHGYAYRYMWELVDLQESHVTLSWRSPDIAGYPFDITITATYALDENGLT
;
A
#
# COMPACT_ATOMS: atom_id res chain seq x y z
N MET A 1 16.17 -0.83 -23.27
CA MET A 1 14.94 -0.49 -22.54
C MET A 1 15.12 -0.86 -21.07
N ALA A 2 15.02 0.10 -20.18
CA ALA A 2 15.08 -0.19 -18.74
C ALA A 2 13.83 -0.98 -18.32
N LEU A 3 14.02 -2.07 -17.58
CA LEU A 3 12.91 -2.84 -17.03
C LEU A 3 12.22 -2.01 -15.94
N LYS A 4 10.89 -2.07 -15.92
CA LYS A 4 10.10 -1.45 -14.87
C LYS A 4 10.46 -2.08 -13.52
N PRO A 5 10.65 -1.30 -12.45
CA PRO A 5 10.91 -1.85 -11.11
C PRO A 5 9.84 -2.86 -10.67
N ARG A 6 10.21 -3.78 -9.80
CA ARG A 6 9.28 -4.77 -9.22
C ARG A 6 8.06 -4.12 -8.56
N THR A 7 8.26 -2.97 -7.92
CA THR A 7 7.19 -2.19 -7.27
C THR A 7 6.46 -1.24 -8.20
N GLY A 8 6.69 -1.36 -9.51
CA GLY A 8 6.02 -0.57 -10.53
C GLY A 8 6.59 0.85 -10.69
N ASN A 9 5.76 1.75 -11.18
CA ASN A 9 6.11 3.15 -11.30
C ASN A 9 6.42 3.75 -9.92
N GLN A 10 7.34 4.71 -9.90
CA GLN A 10 7.77 5.43 -8.70
C GLN A 10 7.30 6.87 -8.83
N TYR A 11 6.41 7.30 -7.94
CA TYR A 11 5.83 8.64 -7.97
C TYR A 11 6.53 9.51 -6.94
N VAL A 12 7.21 10.55 -7.42
CA VAL A 12 7.97 11.46 -6.57
C VAL A 12 7.16 12.73 -6.33
N ILE A 13 7.02 13.11 -5.07
CA ILE A 13 6.41 14.37 -4.66
C ILE A 13 7.38 15.16 -3.78
N SER A 14 7.28 16.49 -3.82
CA SER A 14 8.14 17.38 -3.04
C SER A 14 7.43 18.67 -2.64
N SER A 15 7.82 19.23 -1.53
CA SER A 15 7.41 20.57 -1.06
C SER A 15 8.49 21.15 -0.15
N GLY A 16 9.13 22.24 -0.58
CA GLY A 16 10.24 22.84 0.16
C GLY A 16 11.37 21.83 0.40
N GLU A 17 11.67 21.55 1.66
CA GLU A 17 12.71 20.61 2.08
C GLU A 17 12.20 19.16 2.25
N TRP A 18 10.92 18.93 1.97
CA TRP A 18 10.29 17.62 2.04
C TRP A 18 10.29 16.92 0.69
N SER A 19 10.52 15.62 0.70
CA SER A 19 10.33 14.75 -0.45
C SER A 19 9.80 13.37 -0.04
N ALA A 20 9.02 12.76 -0.92
CA ALA A 20 8.52 11.40 -0.73
C ALA A 20 8.45 10.66 -2.06
N VAL A 21 8.50 9.33 -1.98
CA VAL A 21 8.29 8.44 -3.12
C VAL A 21 7.22 7.42 -2.76
N VAL A 22 6.21 7.32 -3.60
CA VAL A 22 5.12 6.35 -3.49
C VAL A 22 5.21 5.37 -4.66
N THR A 23 5.05 4.09 -4.39
CA THR A 23 5.12 3.04 -5.43
C THR A 23 3.74 2.74 -6.01
N GLU A 24 3.70 2.33 -7.27
CA GLU A 24 2.48 1.81 -7.92
C GLU A 24 1.98 0.53 -7.23
N LEU A 25 2.91 -0.34 -6.78
CA LEU A 25 2.56 -1.52 -6.01
C LEU A 25 2.05 -1.11 -4.63
N GLY A 26 0.76 -1.37 -4.38
CA GLY A 26 0.12 -1.17 -3.09
C GLY A 26 0.01 0.28 -2.62
N ALA A 27 0.26 1.27 -3.48
CA ALA A 27 0.38 2.68 -3.10
C ALA A 27 1.30 2.87 -1.88
N SER A 28 2.41 2.12 -1.84
CA SER A 28 3.28 2.04 -0.67
C SER A 28 4.20 3.25 -0.56
N LEU A 29 4.36 3.78 0.65
CA LEU A 29 5.29 4.87 0.92
C LEU A 29 6.72 4.32 0.99
N ARG A 30 7.50 4.52 -0.08
CA ARG A 30 8.87 3.99 -0.20
C ARG A 30 9.92 4.82 0.51
N GLU A 31 9.82 6.14 0.38
CA GLU A 31 10.73 7.11 1.00
C GLU A 31 9.94 8.30 1.54
N LEU A 32 10.41 8.82 2.65
CA LEU A 32 10.03 10.13 3.17
C LEU A 32 11.27 10.79 3.74
N LYS A 33 11.63 11.96 3.22
CA LYS A 33 12.81 12.71 3.62
C LYS A 33 12.48 14.15 4.01
N TRP A 34 13.20 14.65 4.99
CA TRP A 34 13.25 16.05 5.33
C TRP A 34 14.70 16.51 5.37
N ARG A 35 15.02 17.56 4.60
CA ARG A 35 16.40 18.06 4.45
C ARG A 35 17.40 16.97 4.02
N GLY A 36 16.96 16.03 3.21
CA GLY A 36 17.76 14.89 2.75
C GLY A 36 17.91 13.74 3.74
N GLU A 37 17.40 13.87 4.96
CA GLU A 37 17.44 12.82 5.98
C GLU A 37 16.21 11.91 5.90
N ASP A 38 16.41 10.60 5.96
CA ASP A 38 15.35 9.61 5.96
C ASP A 38 14.53 9.66 7.27
N LEU A 39 13.22 9.85 7.16
CA LEU A 39 12.30 9.78 8.30
C LEU A 39 11.62 8.42 8.45
N ILE A 40 11.68 7.61 7.41
CA ILE A 40 11.25 6.20 7.40
C ILE A 40 12.39 5.37 6.81
N VAL A 41 12.36 4.06 7.05
CA VAL A 41 13.32 3.14 6.43
C VAL A 41 12.95 2.96 4.96
N PRO A 42 13.74 3.46 4.00
CA PRO A 42 13.46 3.28 2.59
C PRO A 42 13.69 1.85 2.14
N PHE A 43 13.09 1.45 1.02
CA PHE A 43 13.34 0.14 0.43
C PHE A 43 13.71 0.23 -1.06
N ASP A 44 14.40 -0.81 -1.53
CA ASP A 44 14.81 -0.95 -2.94
C ASP A 44 13.56 -1.23 -3.80
N PRO A 45 13.26 -0.41 -4.82
CA PRO A 45 12.08 -0.58 -5.66
C PRO A 45 12.09 -1.86 -6.49
N ASN A 46 13.24 -2.50 -6.66
CA ASN A 46 13.42 -3.74 -7.43
C ASN A 46 13.30 -5.02 -6.60
N LYS A 47 13.10 -4.90 -5.29
CA LYS A 47 13.01 -6.04 -4.36
C LYS A 47 11.61 -6.16 -3.75
N VAL A 48 11.39 -7.28 -3.08
CA VAL A 48 10.21 -7.45 -2.22
C VAL A 48 10.29 -6.44 -1.10
N ILE A 49 9.19 -5.74 -0.83
CA ILE A 49 9.11 -4.76 0.26
C ILE A 49 9.30 -5.50 1.60
N PRO A 50 10.34 -5.16 2.37
CA PRO A 50 10.61 -5.85 3.63
C PRO A 50 9.67 -5.39 4.74
N CYS A 51 9.30 -6.29 5.64
CA CYS A 51 8.61 -5.98 6.90
C CYS A 51 7.35 -5.12 6.76
N CYS A 52 6.63 -5.24 5.66
CA CYS A 52 5.43 -4.43 5.37
C CYS A 52 5.69 -2.90 5.35
N ASN A 53 6.93 -2.48 5.09
CA ASN A 53 7.32 -1.08 5.10
C ASN A 53 6.46 -0.24 4.15
N GLY A 54 5.79 0.77 4.70
CA GLY A 54 5.00 1.71 3.92
C GLY A 54 3.73 1.15 3.28
N TRP A 55 3.33 -0.07 3.60
CA TRP A 55 2.11 -0.68 3.04
C TRP A 55 0.84 0.03 3.46
N VAL A 56 -0.11 0.12 2.54
CA VAL A 56 -1.51 0.39 2.86
C VAL A 56 -2.17 -0.91 3.28
N LEU A 57 -2.51 -1.04 4.55
CA LEU A 57 -3.08 -2.25 5.15
C LEU A 57 -4.59 -2.28 4.97
N ALA A 58 -5.03 -2.71 3.80
CA ALA A 58 -6.42 -2.69 3.40
C ALA A 58 -6.82 -4.00 2.68
N PRO A 59 -8.09 -4.44 2.79
CA PRO A 59 -9.22 -3.79 3.44
C PRO A 59 -9.23 -3.87 4.98
N TYR A 60 -8.29 -4.58 5.61
CA TYR A 60 -8.15 -4.66 7.06
C TYR A 60 -6.67 -4.70 7.47
N PRO A 61 -6.30 -4.12 8.61
CA PRO A 61 -4.98 -4.28 9.20
C PRO A 61 -4.92 -5.53 10.08
N ASN A 62 -3.70 -6.01 10.33
CA ASN A 62 -3.43 -7.11 11.24
C ASN A 62 -4.07 -8.44 10.81
N ARG A 63 -4.39 -9.31 11.76
CA ARG A 63 -4.72 -10.72 11.52
C ARG A 63 -6.20 -11.01 11.61
N VAL A 64 -6.68 -11.84 10.69
CA VAL A 64 -7.92 -12.56 10.82
C VAL A 64 -7.56 -14.02 11.16
N THR A 65 -7.82 -14.41 12.38
CA THR A 65 -7.47 -15.74 12.93
C THR A 65 -8.17 -16.84 12.12
N ASN A 66 -7.40 -17.85 11.70
CA ASN A 66 -7.84 -18.93 10.81
C ASN A 66 -8.43 -18.43 9.47
N GLY A 67 -8.27 -17.16 9.14
CA GLY A 67 -8.92 -16.54 7.97
C GLY A 67 -10.45 -16.50 8.04
N GLN A 68 -11.04 -16.74 9.19
CA GLN A 68 -12.49 -16.88 9.36
C GLN A 68 -13.12 -15.64 9.97
N TYR A 69 -14.22 -15.18 9.39
CA TYR A 69 -15.04 -14.11 9.94
C TYR A 69 -16.50 -14.27 9.49
N SER A 70 -17.39 -13.64 10.23
CA SER A 70 -18.81 -13.58 9.88
C SER A 70 -19.22 -12.13 9.65
N PHE A 71 -20.01 -11.89 8.63
CA PHE A 71 -20.55 -10.58 8.32
C PHE A 71 -21.96 -10.72 7.74
N ASP A 72 -22.91 -9.97 8.28
CA ASP A 72 -24.31 -9.94 7.85
C ASP A 72 -24.97 -11.33 7.81
N GLY A 73 -24.64 -12.19 8.79
CA GLY A 73 -25.19 -13.53 8.93
C GLY A 73 -24.55 -14.60 8.03
N GLU A 74 -23.56 -14.25 7.24
CA GLU A 74 -22.80 -15.16 6.39
C GLU A 74 -21.39 -15.37 6.93
N ASP A 75 -20.88 -16.58 6.78
CA ASP A 75 -19.53 -16.97 7.18
C ASP A 75 -18.59 -16.96 5.97
N TYR A 76 -17.40 -16.40 6.16
CA TYR A 76 -16.39 -16.26 5.11
C TYR A 76 -15.08 -16.92 5.53
N GLN A 77 -14.41 -17.52 4.55
CA GLN A 77 -13.08 -18.11 4.69
C GLN A 77 -12.11 -17.48 3.73
N MET A 78 -11.15 -16.73 4.26
CA MET A 78 -10.03 -16.18 3.51
C MET A 78 -8.86 -17.15 3.47
N PRO A 79 -8.00 -17.08 2.43
CA PRO A 79 -6.75 -17.83 2.41
C PRO A 79 -5.85 -17.49 3.60
N ILE A 80 -5.18 -18.51 4.12
CA ILE A 80 -4.11 -18.34 5.12
C ILE A 80 -2.84 -17.94 4.37
N ASP A 81 -2.26 -16.80 4.71
CA ASP A 81 -1.03 -16.27 4.13
C ASP A 81 0.10 -16.05 5.16
N GLU A 82 -0.22 -16.12 6.44
CA GLU A 82 0.74 -16.19 7.54
C GLU A 82 0.63 -17.57 8.20
N PHE A 83 1.39 -18.53 7.69
CA PHE A 83 1.25 -19.94 8.08
C PHE A 83 1.64 -20.22 9.53
N ASP A 84 2.67 -19.56 10.05
CA ASP A 84 3.16 -19.76 11.43
C ASP A 84 2.11 -19.40 12.48
N ARG A 85 1.18 -18.50 12.12
CA ARG A 85 0.11 -18.02 13.01
C ARG A 85 -1.29 -18.39 12.52
N GLN A 86 -1.38 -19.18 11.47
CA GLN A 86 -2.63 -19.64 10.89
C GLN A 86 -3.62 -18.47 10.67
N SER A 87 -3.15 -17.39 10.06
CA SER A 87 -3.92 -16.16 9.89
C SER A 87 -3.87 -15.63 8.47
N SER A 88 -4.89 -14.86 8.12
CA SER A 88 -4.87 -13.95 6.98
C SER A 88 -4.41 -12.57 7.47
N LEU A 89 -3.35 -12.00 6.85
CA LEU A 89 -2.62 -10.86 7.39
C LEU A 89 -2.69 -9.65 6.47
N HIS A 90 -3.07 -8.50 7.03
CA HIS A 90 -2.96 -7.16 6.42
C HIS A 90 -3.73 -6.94 5.12
N GLY A 91 -4.78 -7.69 4.87
CA GLY A 91 -5.61 -7.54 3.68
C GLY A 91 -4.90 -7.92 2.39
N TYR A 92 -5.25 -7.25 1.29
CA TYR A 92 -4.82 -7.65 -0.05
C TYR A 92 -4.30 -6.49 -0.90
N ALA A 93 -4.63 -5.27 -0.57
CA ALA A 93 -4.40 -4.11 -1.43
C ALA A 93 -2.91 -3.89 -1.74
N TYR A 94 -2.02 -4.28 -0.83
CA TYR A 94 -0.57 -4.18 -0.99
C TYR A 94 0.00 -5.08 -2.10
N ARG A 95 -0.76 -6.07 -2.57
CA ARG A 95 -0.31 -7.04 -3.59
C ARG A 95 -0.57 -6.60 -5.02
N TYR A 96 -1.33 -5.51 -5.21
CA TYR A 96 -1.81 -5.06 -6.50
C TYR A 96 -1.13 -3.78 -6.93
N MET A 97 -0.99 -3.60 -8.25
CA MET A 97 -0.64 -2.32 -8.83
C MET A 97 -1.88 -1.42 -8.78
N TRP A 98 -1.71 -0.23 -8.19
CA TRP A 98 -2.78 0.74 -8.08
C TRP A 98 -2.78 1.68 -9.28
N GLU A 99 -3.93 2.18 -9.65
CA GLU A 99 -4.09 3.15 -10.72
C GLU A 99 -3.72 4.55 -10.25
N LEU A 100 -2.90 5.26 -11.04
CA LEU A 100 -2.61 6.66 -10.79
C LEU A 100 -3.83 7.51 -11.17
N VAL A 101 -4.39 8.23 -10.20
CA VAL A 101 -5.52 9.13 -10.40
C VAL A 101 -5.04 10.55 -10.66
N ASP A 102 -4.10 11.05 -9.86
CA ASP A 102 -3.54 12.39 -9.98
C ASP A 102 -2.11 12.43 -9.46
N LEU A 103 -1.26 13.20 -10.13
CA LEU A 103 0.12 13.45 -9.73
C LEU A 103 0.46 14.93 -9.96
N GLN A 104 0.74 15.63 -8.89
CA GLN A 104 1.19 17.01 -8.89
C GLN A 104 2.56 17.10 -8.20
N GLU A 105 3.15 18.29 -8.16
CA GLU A 105 4.45 18.50 -7.53
C GLU A 105 4.48 18.02 -6.07
N SER A 106 3.43 18.31 -5.30
CA SER A 106 3.39 18.07 -3.86
C SER A 106 2.37 17.01 -3.42
N HIS A 107 1.62 16.40 -4.33
CA HIS A 107 0.71 15.32 -3.96
C HIS A 107 0.55 14.27 -5.05
N VAL A 108 0.21 13.05 -4.63
CA VAL A 108 -0.14 11.93 -5.50
C VAL A 108 -1.36 11.20 -4.95
N THR A 109 -2.27 10.85 -5.84
CA THR A 109 -3.45 10.05 -5.52
C THR A 109 -3.47 8.79 -6.37
N LEU A 110 -3.59 7.64 -5.71
CA LEU A 110 -3.74 6.34 -6.34
C LEU A 110 -5.05 5.70 -5.89
N SER A 111 -5.61 4.85 -6.74
CA SER A 111 -6.85 4.12 -6.46
C SER A 111 -6.70 2.64 -6.79
N TRP A 112 -7.37 1.80 -6.02
CA TRP A 112 -7.45 0.37 -6.24
C TRP A 112 -8.88 -0.11 -6.04
N ARG A 113 -9.40 -0.82 -7.04
CA ARG A 113 -10.67 -1.53 -6.94
C ARG A 113 -10.39 -3.00 -6.65
N SER A 114 -11.00 -3.53 -5.61
CA SER A 114 -10.86 -4.94 -5.24
C SER A 114 -11.37 -5.84 -6.36
N PRO A 115 -10.55 -6.76 -6.89
CA PRO A 115 -11.04 -7.86 -7.71
C PRO A 115 -11.80 -8.86 -6.84
N ASP A 116 -12.34 -9.90 -7.46
CA ASP A 116 -12.89 -11.03 -6.73
C ASP A 116 -11.78 -11.74 -5.95
N ILE A 117 -11.87 -11.65 -4.64
CA ILE A 117 -10.93 -12.29 -3.71
C ILE A 117 -11.65 -13.37 -2.94
N ALA A 118 -11.08 -14.58 -2.92
CA ALA A 118 -11.64 -15.70 -2.18
C ALA A 118 -11.88 -15.32 -0.71
N GLY A 119 -13.11 -15.48 -0.23
CA GLY A 119 -13.51 -15.14 1.13
C GLY A 119 -13.70 -13.65 1.40
N TYR A 120 -13.55 -12.77 0.40
CA TYR A 120 -13.82 -11.34 0.51
C TYR A 120 -14.55 -10.83 -0.74
N PRO A 121 -15.84 -11.15 -0.89
CA PRO A 121 -16.60 -10.90 -2.13
C PRO A 121 -17.19 -9.48 -2.22
N PHE A 122 -16.62 -8.53 -1.51
CA PHE A 122 -17.11 -7.15 -1.47
C PHE A 122 -16.48 -6.28 -2.54
N ASP A 123 -17.31 -5.57 -3.31
CA ASP A 123 -16.86 -4.60 -4.30
C ASP A 123 -16.51 -3.28 -3.60
N ILE A 124 -15.23 -3.09 -3.36
CA ILE A 124 -14.71 -1.88 -2.72
C ILE A 124 -13.70 -1.17 -3.62
N THR A 125 -13.66 0.14 -3.52
CA THR A 125 -12.61 0.98 -4.08
C THR A 125 -11.94 1.73 -2.96
N ILE A 126 -10.60 1.67 -2.92
CA ILE A 126 -9.79 2.38 -1.94
C ILE A 126 -8.96 3.42 -2.68
N THR A 127 -8.95 4.63 -2.17
CA THR A 127 -8.15 5.73 -2.68
C THR A 127 -7.19 6.20 -1.60
N ALA A 128 -5.91 6.32 -1.96
CA ALA A 128 -4.87 6.83 -1.09
C ALA A 128 -4.29 8.11 -1.68
N THR A 129 -4.25 9.17 -0.89
CA THR A 129 -3.61 10.43 -1.25
C THR A 129 -2.49 10.74 -0.28
N TYR A 130 -1.31 11.02 -0.83
CA TYR A 130 -0.15 11.51 -0.10
C TYR A 130 0.10 12.95 -0.52
N ALA A 131 0.15 13.85 0.44
CA ALA A 131 0.37 15.27 0.21
C ALA A 131 1.45 15.81 1.14
N LEU A 132 2.37 16.59 0.56
CA LEU A 132 3.41 17.31 1.29
C LEU A 132 3.10 18.80 1.36
N ASP A 133 3.31 19.38 2.52
CA ASP A 133 3.30 20.83 2.74
C ASP A 133 4.47 21.24 3.66
N GLU A 134 4.46 22.45 4.16
CA GLU A 134 5.50 22.97 5.07
C GLU A 134 5.57 22.22 6.41
N ASN A 135 4.49 21.54 6.82
CA ASN A 135 4.38 20.81 8.09
C ASN A 135 4.73 19.33 7.96
N GLY A 136 4.84 18.81 6.74
CA GLY A 136 5.20 17.41 6.47
C GLY A 136 4.23 16.68 5.57
N LEU A 137 4.12 15.37 5.79
CA LEU A 137 3.28 14.45 5.00
C LEU A 137 1.93 14.21 5.68
N THR A 138 0.89 14.35 4.87
CA THR A 138 -0.47 13.88 5.18
C THR A 138 -0.87 12.78 4.24
#